data_d761707d384cb51572e95b515de49fdf
#
_entry.id   d761707d384cb51572e95b515de49fdf
#
_cell.length_a   1.000
_cell.length_b   1.000
_cell.length_c   1.000
_cell.angle_alpha   90.00
_cell.angle_beta   90.00
_cell.angle_gamma   90.00
#
_symmetry.space_group_name_H-M   'P 1'
#
loop_
_entity.id
_entity.type
_entity.pdbx_description
1 polymer ?
#
loop_
_entity_poly.entity_id
_entity_poly.type
_entity_poly.pdbx_seq_one_letter_code
_entity_poly.pdbx_strand_id
1 'polypeptide(L)'
;MKTVLDKSKIKKSVIFLCAAVLIAGIALSLQLIIGSFSSKLEFIHTGDRWSSDKSPYATIAMYTKQGEISDWSLENWVYSIDNALLKASVTPKENAKSWIYSFSAEKDVSLTGPKSTVNAKTVIVRGDYFAFHPFKYTYGSSFLNDPSVPMGIVLDRNLAWKLFGAENIIGMKLSVGDIEYTVVGISEPDGDSSAYNKVYGEIPRAYMSYAGYQKIDSSLMFTNFEVCLPNSVKGFAKNIFDSQVSVQEGNGIRSEVSSRFSLENRWEILNNLKYSLISSNGIEFPYWENEARIYDYYSAVILLLQIALLVIALISLIVSVVFFAKSGFSIKKIIKKNR
;
A
#
# COMPACT_ATOMS: atom_id res chain seq x y z
N MET A 1 -3.10 -57.45 35.33
CA MET A 1 -2.14 -56.38 35.66
C MET A 1 -2.85 -55.04 35.49
N LYS A 2 -3.21 -54.36 36.58
CA LYS A 2 -3.80 -52.99 36.52
C LYS A 2 -2.71 -52.03 36.13
N THR A 3 -2.72 -51.53 34.90
CA THR A 3 -1.84 -50.44 34.50
C THR A 3 -2.25 -49.19 35.27
N VAL A 4 -1.45 -48.84 36.27
CA VAL A 4 -1.63 -47.60 37.04
C VAL A 4 -1.32 -46.43 36.10
N LEU A 5 -2.27 -45.54 35.89
CA LEU A 5 -2.09 -44.32 35.14
C LEU A 5 -1.05 -43.42 35.83
N ASP A 6 0.02 -43.10 35.14
CA ASP A 6 1.05 -42.21 35.68
C ASP A 6 0.54 -40.74 35.62
N LYS A 7 -0.05 -40.32 36.76
CA LYS A 7 -0.61 -38.96 36.90
C LYS A 7 0.42 -37.85 36.64
N SER A 8 1.71 -38.10 36.94
CA SER A 8 2.79 -37.13 36.72
C SER A 8 3.01 -36.88 35.21
N LYS A 9 3.01 -37.96 34.42
CA LYS A 9 3.16 -37.85 32.97
C LYS A 9 1.94 -37.18 32.30
N ILE A 10 0.74 -37.47 32.80
CA ILE A 10 -0.47 -36.81 32.35
C ILE A 10 -0.38 -35.30 32.63
N LYS A 11 0.02 -34.89 33.84
CA LYS A 11 0.19 -33.50 34.22
C LYS A 11 1.19 -32.78 33.28
N LYS A 12 2.35 -33.40 32.99
CA LYS A 12 3.36 -32.88 32.07
C LYS A 12 2.79 -32.76 30.67
N SER A 13 2.07 -33.76 30.15
CA SER A 13 1.41 -33.70 28.84
C SER A 13 0.46 -32.52 28.74
N VAL A 14 -0.41 -32.29 29.73
CA VAL A 14 -1.34 -31.17 29.76
C VAL A 14 -0.60 -29.83 29.76
N ILE A 15 0.49 -29.70 30.57
CA ILE A 15 1.28 -28.45 30.59
C ILE A 15 1.86 -28.14 29.21
N PHE A 16 2.48 -29.13 28.53
CA PHE A 16 3.04 -28.92 27.21
C PHE A 16 1.96 -28.66 26.14
N LEU A 17 0.78 -29.26 26.27
CA LEU A 17 -0.35 -28.99 25.40
C LEU A 17 -0.84 -27.53 25.56
N CYS A 18 -1.03 -27.09 26.80
CA CYS A 18 -1.42 -25.71 27.08
C CYS A 18 -0.37 -24.71 26.57
N ALA A 19 0.93 -25.02 26.75
CA ALA A 19 2.00 -24.19 26.21
C ALA A 19 1.96 -24.13 24.67
N ALA A 20 1.76 -25.26 24.00
CA ALA A 20 1.64 -25.30 22.54
C ALA A 20 0.47 -24.46 22.04
N VAL A 21 -0.71 -24.55 22.65
CA VAL A 21 -1.90 -23.80 22.30
C VAL A 21 -1.68 -22.29 22.53
N LEU A 22 -1.07 -21.92 23.66
CA LEU A 22 -0.79 -20.53 23.99
C LEU A 22 0.20 -19.89 22.99
N ILE A 23 1.30 -20.59 22.69
CA ILE A 23 2.32 -20.09 21.74
C ILE A 23 1.73 -19.99 20.33
N ALA A 24 0.95 -20.98 19.89
CA ALA A 24 0.26 -20.90 18.60
C ALA A 24 -0.74 -19.74 18.57
N GLY A 25 -1.47 -19.49 19.65
CA GLY A 25 -2.37 -18.35 19.79
C GLY A 25 -1.63 -17.01 19.66
N ILE A 26 -0.46 -16.87 20.29
CA ILE A 26 0.40 -15.69 20.14
C ILE A 26 0.85 -15.54 18.68
N ALA A 27 1.32 -16.61 18.05
CA ALA A 27 1.75 -16.55 16.64
C ALA A 27 0.62 -16.09 15.71
N LEU A 28 -0.60 -16.57 15.92
CA LEU A 28 -1.77 -16.16 15.17
C LEU A 28 -2.19 -14.71 15.45
N SER A 29 -2.09 -14.26 16.71
CA SER A 29 -2.43 -12.87 17.08
C SER A 29 -1.52 -11.82 16.41
N LEU A 30 -0.29 -12.18 16.06
CA LEU A 30 0.60 -11.30 15.29
C LEU A 30 0.03 -10.95 13.91
N GLN A 31 -0.90 -11.72 13.37
CA GLN A 31 -1.60 -11.39 12.14
C GLN A 31 -2.47 -10.13 12.27
N LEU A 32 -2.98 -9.83 13.46
CA LEU A 32 -3.73 -8.59 13.73
C LEU A 32 -2.86 -7.34 13.57
N ILE A 33 -1.56 -7.44 13.89
CA ILE A 33 -0.60 -6.34 13.70
C ILE A 33 -0.44 -6.05 12.21
N ILE A 34 -0.35 -7.10 11.38
CA ILE A 34 -0.26 -6.95 9.92
C ILE A 34 -1.54 -6.33 9.36
N GLY A 35 -2.71 -6.73 9.85
CA GLY A 35 -3.98 -6.08 9.53
C GLY A 35 -3.96 -4.58 9.85
N SER A 36 -3.33 -4.19 10.97
CA SER A 36 -3.19 -2.77 11.33
C SER A 36 -2.23 -2.00 10.41
N PHE A 37 -1.25 -2.64 9.79
CA PHE A 37 -0.40 -2.00 8.78
C PHE A 37 -1.20 -1.74 7.50
N SER A 38 -1.99 -2.71 7.06
CA SER A 38 -2.88 -2.56 5.90
C SER A 38 -3.84 -1.39 6.10
N SER A 39 -4.47 -1.27 7.28
CA SER A 39 -5.43 -0.20 7.55
C SER A 39 -4.84 1.21 7.62
N LYS A 40 -3.51 1.36 7.68
CA LYS A 40 -2.81 2.65 7.63
C LYS A 40 -2.47 3.10 6.22
N LEU A 41 -2.50 2.19 5.27
CA LEU A 41 -2.13 2.43 3.88
C LEU A 41 -3.40 2.46 3.02
N GLU A 42 -4.06 3.61 2.97
CA GLU A 42 -5.35 3.80 2.30
C GLU A 42 -5.33 3.37 0.82
N PHE A 43 -4.21 3.57 0.13
CA PHE A 43 -4.10 3.21 -1.30
C PHE A 43 -4.14 1.70 -1.57
N ILE A 44 -3.88 0.84 -0.57
CA ILE A 44 -4.06 -0.62 -0.69
C ILE A 44 -5.54 -0.98 -0.92
N HIS A 45 -6.45 -0.19 -0.33
CA HIS A 45 -7.89 -0.41 -0.34
C HIS A 45 -8.62 0.31 -1.49
N THR A 46 -7.90 0.78 -2.50
CA THR A 46 -8.49 1.47 -3.65
C THR A 46 -9.54 0.61 -4.35
N GLY A 47 -9.26 -0.68 -4.55
CA GLY A 47 -10.22 -1.61 -5.15
C GLY A 47 -11.51 -1.76 -4.35
N ASP A 48 -11.40 -1.85 -3.03
CA ASP A 48 -12.55 -1.97 -2.13
C ASP A 48 -13.43 -0.70 -2.13
N ARG A 49 -12.80 0.48 -2.23
CA ARG A 49 -13.49 1.78 -2.32
C ARG A 49 -14.12 2.00 -3.68
N TRP A 50 -13.45 1.56 -4.74
CA TRP A 50 -13.94 1.74 -6.10
C TRP A 50 -15.12 0.81 -6.43
N SER A 51 -15.10 -0.43 -5.94
CA SER A 51 -16.10 -1.45 -6.21
C SER A 51 -17.40 -1.21 -5.44
N SER A 52 -18.39 -0.60 -6.09
CA SER A 52 -19.70 -0.36 -5.49
C SER A 52 -20.51 -1.64 -5.21
N ASP A 53 -20.25 -2.70 -5.97
CA ASP A 53 -20.94 -4.01 -5.89
C ASP A 53 -20.09 -5.10 -5.22
N LYS A 54 -18.97 -4.72 -4.60
CA LYS A 54 -18.00 -5.64 -3.98
C LYS A 54 -17.39 -6.65 -4.95
N SER A 55 -17.44 -6.41 -6.25
CA SER A 55 -16.67 -7.21 -7.20
C SER A 55 -15.18 -7.01 -6.93
N PRO A 56 -14.36 -8.06 -7.06
CA PRO A 56 -12.94 -7.97 -6.75
C PRO A 56 -12.19 -7.11 -7.79
N TYR A 57 -11.43 -6.15 -7.29
CA TYR A 57 -10.48 -5.34 -8.05
C TYR A 57 -9.08 -5.55 -7.48
N ALA A 58 -8.06 -5.36 -8.32
CA ALA A 58 -6.68 -5.33 -7.87
C ALA A 58 -6.03 -4.01 -8.26
N THR A 59 -5.28 -3.45 -7.33
CA THR A 59 -4.45 -2.26 -7.54
C THR A 59 -3.03 -2.70 -7.86
N ILE A 60 -2.50 -2.20 -8.97
CA ILE A 60 -1.14 -2.45 -9.43
C ILE A 60 -0.46 -1.11 -9.61
N ALA A 61 0.75 -0.99 -9.09
CA ALA A 61 1.60 0.18 -9.24
C ALA A 61 2.88 -0.18 -10.02
N MET A 62 3.34 0.75 -10.85
CA MET A 62 4.62 0.70 -11.51
C MET A 62 5.41 1.96 -11.20
N TYR A 63 6.63 1.79 -10.78
CA TYR A 63 7.60 2.85 -10.51
C TYR A 63 8.73 2.74 -11.51
N THR A 64 9.12 3.85 -12.15
CA THR A 64 10.10 3.85 -13.23
C THR A 64 11.22 4.84 -12.98
N LYS A 65 12.32 4.67 -13.71
CA LYS A 65 13.32 5.73 -13.84
C LYS A 65 12.70 6.96 -14.51
N GLN A 66 13.30 8.09 -14.24
CA GLN A 66 12.90 9.33 -14.92
C GLN A 66 13.11 9.19 -16.43
N GLY A 67 12.15 9.67 -17.22
CA GLY A 67 12.21 9.62 -18.68
C GLY A 67 11.52 8.42 -19.33
N GLU A 68 10.98 7.47 -18.56
CA GLU A 68 10.34 6.26 -19.11
C GLU A 68 8.87 6.47 -19.49
N ILE A 69 8.14 7.34 -18.78
CA ILE A 69 6.70 7.55 -18.99
C ILE A 69 6.47 8.92 -19.64
N SER A 70 6.37 8.94 -20.96
CA SER A 70 5.98 10.11 -21.74
C SER A 70 4.46 10.21 -21.89
N ASP A 71 3.96 11.36 -22.34
CA ASP A 71 2.54 11.54 -22.69
C ASP A 71 2.06 10.51 -23.71
N TRP A 72 2.88 10.17 -24.69
CA TRP A 72 2.56 9.16 -25.70
C TRP A 72 2.44 7.76 -25.05
N SER A 73 3.39 7.38 -24.21
CA SER A 73 3.33 6.11 -23.48
C SER A 73 2.06 5.99 -22.67
N LEU A 74 1.70 7.07 -21.96
CA LEU A 74 0.54 7.17 -21.11
C LEU A 74 -0.75 6.90 -21.90
N GLU A 75 -0.98 7.65 -22.97
CA GLU A 75 -2.20 7.51 -23.79
C GLU A 75 -2.29 6.14 -24.44
N ASN A 76 -1.16 5.61 -24.90
CA ASN A 76 -1.09 4.30 -25.52
C ASN A 76 -1.39 3.17 -24.52
N TRP A 77 -0.87 3.24 -23.29
CA TRP A 77 -1.15 2.24 -22.28
C TRP A 77 -2.60 2.26 -21.83
N VAL A 78 -3.18 3.44 -21.60
CA VAL A 78 -4.60 3.59 -21.24
C VAL A 78 -5.48 2.98 -22.33
N TYR A 79 -5.24 3.35 -23.59
CA TYR A 79 -5.97 2.79 -24.75
C TYR A 79 -5.80 1.27 -24.88
N SER A 80 -4.59 0.76 -24.65
CA SER A 80 -4.31 -0.68 -24.76
C SER A 80 -5.00 -1.49 -23.66
N ILE A 81 -5.03 -0.97 -22.41
CA ILE A 81 -5.76 -1.58 -21.30
C ILE A 81 -7.26 -1.59 -21.58
N ASP A 82 -7.83 -0.47 -22.05
CA ASP A 82 -9.25 -0.40 -22.43
C ASP A 82 -9.61 -1.48 -23.46
N ASN A 83 -8.82 -1.59 -24.52
CA ASN A 83 -9.04 -2.62 -25.56
C ASN A 83 -8.87 -4.03 -25.02
N ALA A 84 -7.91 -4.29 -24.13
CA ALA A 84 -7.72 -5.59 -23.52
C ALA A 84 -8.90 -6.00 -22.62
N LEU A 85 -9.44 -5.05 -21.86
CA LEU A 85 -10.63 -5.27 -21.03
C LEU A 85 -11.87 -5.53 -21.89
N LEU A 86 -12.07 -4.77 -22.96
CA LEU A 86 -13.17 -5.01 -23.92
C LEU A 86 -13.09 -6.39 -24.58
N LYS A 87 -11.90 -6.81 -25.02
CA LYS A 87 -11.66 -8.17 -25.56
C LYS A 87 -11.95 -9.26 -24.54
N ALA A 88 -11.74 -8.98 -23.25
CA ALA A 88 -12.08 -9.88 -22.16
C ALA A 88 -13.56 -9.79 -21.72
N SER A 89 -14.40 -9.08 -22.50
CA SER A 89 -15.82 -8.85 -22.21
C SER A 89 -16.09 -8.10 -20.89
N VAL A 90 -15.12 -7.32 -20.43
CA VAL A 90 -15.30 -6.38 -19.33
C VAL A 90 -15.80 -5.08 -19.90
N THR A 91 -17.09 -4.84 -19.75
CA THR A 91 -17.74 -3.61 -20.24
C THR A 91 -18.06 -2.68 -19.05
N PRO A 92 -17.90 -1.35 -19.23
CA PRO A 92 -18.32 -0.41 -18.21
C PRO A 92 -19.84 -0.53 -17.98
N LYS A 93 -20.27 -0.41 -16.74
CA LYS A 93 -21.70 -0.20 -16.43
C LYS A 93 -22.11 1.18 -16.97
N GLU A 94 -23.39 1.35 -17.23
CA GLU A 94 -23.94 2.60 -17.77
C GLU A 94 -23.46 3.80 -16.92
N ASN A 95 -22.81 4.77 -17.56
CA ASN A 95 -22.22 5.97 -16.93
C ASN A 95 -21.12 5.74 -15.87
N ALA A 96 -20.45 4.59 -15.87
CA ALA A 96 -19.34 4.30 -14.94
C ALA A 96 -18.08 3.87 -15.70
N LYS A 97 -16.90 4.22 -15.16
CA LYS A 97 -15.63 3.66 -15.62
C LYS A 97 -15.51 2.21 -15.14
N SER A 98 -15.02 1.29 -15.98
CA SER A 98 -14.72 -0.09 -15.57
C SER A 98 -13.44 -0.20 -14.75
N TRP A 99 -12.58 0.80 -14.81
CA TRP A 99 -11.31 0.88 -14.10
C TRP A 99 -10.85 2.34 -13.95
N ILE A 100 -9.89 2.57 -13.08
CA ILE A 100 -9.27 3.88 -12.87
C ILE A 100 -7.76 3.78 -12.91
N TYR A 101 -7.12 4.93 -13.20
CA TYR A 101 -5.67 5.03 -13.26
C TYR A 101 -5.16 6.37 -12.74
N SER A 102 -3.90 6.37 -12.34
CA SER A 102 -3.18 7.57 -11.94
C SER A 102 -1.77 7.56 -12.48
N PHE A 103 -1.33 8.69 -13.00
CA PHE A 103 0.08 8.98 -13.26
C PHE A 103 0.55 10.07 -12.32
N SER A 104 1.76 9.93 -11.79
CA SER A 104 2.33 10.95 -10.93
C SER A 104 3.86 11.04 -11.06
N ALA A 105 4.38 12.20 -10.68
CA ALA A 105 5.80 12.46 -10.51
C ALA A 105 6.02 13.41 -9.34
N GLU A 106 7.11 13.24 -8.59
CA GLU A 106 7.52 14.18 -7.54
C GLU A 106 8.60 15.12 -8.06
N LYS A 107 8.47 16.41 -7.74
CA LYS A 107 9.45 17.45 -8.05
C LYS A 107 9.62 18.40 -6.87
N ASP A 108 10.83 18.92 -6.73
CA ASP A 108 11.08 20.06 -5.83
C ASP A 108 10.63 21.32 -6.51
N VAL A 109 9.63 22.02 -5.95
CA VAL A 109 9.06 23.26 -6.48
C VAL A 109 9.14 24.34 -5.44
N SER A 110 9.66 25.50 -5.85
CA SER A 110 9.72 26.71 -5.01
C SER A 110 8.38 27.44 -5.07
N LEU A 111 7.62 27.37 -3.98
CA LEU A 111 6.31 27.99 -3.83
C LEU A 111 6.46 29.30 -3.06
N THR A 112 5.92 30.39 -3.59
CA THR A 112 5.96 31.71 -2.97
C THR A 112 4.57 32.14 -2.54
N GLY A 113 4.39 32.24 -1.23
CA GLY A 113 3.21 32.80 -0.58
C GLY A 113 3.46 34.22 -0.02
N PRO A 114 2.45 34.86 0.54
CA PRO A 114 2.58 36.22 1.10
C PRO A 114 3.60 36.33 2.23
N LYS A 115 3.83 35.28 3.00
CA LYS A 115 4.73 35.28 4.15
C LYS A 115 6.15 34.83 3.82
N SER A 116 6.30 33.84 2.96
CA SER A 116 7.61 33.25 2.65
C SER A 116 7.61 32.49 1.33
N THR A 117 8.81 32.13 0.89
CA THR A 117 9.04 31.16 -0.18
C THR A 117 9.53 29.86 0.46
N VAL A 118 8.94 28.73 0.06
CA VAL A 118 9.28 27.39 0.56
C VAL A 118 9.54 26.47 -0.61
N ASN A 119 10.65 25.74 -0.55
CA ASN A 119 10.88 24.63 -1.47
C ASN A 119 10.13 23.40 -0.94
N ALA A 120 9.12 22.93 -1.67
CA ALA A 120 8.25 21.85 -1.27
C ALA A 120 8.34 20.67 -2.24
N LYS A 121 8.24 19.46 -1.74
CA LYS A 121 7.99 18.27 -2.57
C LYS A 121 6.60 18.38 -3.16
N THR A 122 6.53 18.52 -4.46
CA THR A 122 5.26 18.69 -5.18
C THR A 122 4.98 17.43 -6.00
N VAL A 123 3.83 16.83 -5.75
CA VAL A 123 3.34 15.68 -6.51
C VAL A 123 2.49 16.23 -7.66
N ILE A 124 2.95 16.00 -8.87
CA ILE A 124 2.24 16.36 -10.11
C ILE A 124 1.44 15.14 -10.53
N VAL A 125 0.13 15.30 -10.73
CA VAL A 125 -0.81 14.20 -10.92
C VAL A 125 -1.66 14.35 -12.17
N ARG A 126 -1.95 13.20 -12.81
CA ARG A 126 -2.90 13.05 -13.91
C ARG A 126 -3.75 11.80 -13.69
N GLY A 127 -5.03 11.84 -14.08
CA GLY A 127 -5.97 10.74 -13.89
C GLY A 127 -6.68 10.82 -12.53
N ASP A 128 -6.98 9.70 -11.94
CA ASP A 128 -7.83 9.57 -10.75
C ASP A 128 -7.01 9.50 -9.43
N TYR A 129 -5.91 10.27 -9.33
CA TYR A 129 -4.94 10.21 -8.22
C TYR A 129 -5.59 10.20 -6.83
N PHE A 130 -6.55 11.10 -6.58
CA PHE A 130 -7.19 11.21 -5.26
C PHE A 130 -8.15 10.06 -4.95
N ALA A 131 -8.48 9.20 -5.92
CA ALA A 131 -9.17 7.94 -5.65
C ALA A 131 -8.21 6.86 -5.13
N PHE A 132 -6.95 6.88 -5.58
CA PHE A 132 -5.89 6.01 -5.03
C PHE A 132 -5.41 6.51 -3.66
N HIS A 133 -5.20 7.81 -3.54
CA HIS A 133 -4.66 8.48 -2.36
C HIS A 133 -5.69 9.46 -1.78
N PRO A 134 -6.68 8.98 -1.02
CA PRO A 134 -7.68 9.84 -0.40
C PRO A 134 -7.06 10.66 0.72
N PHE A 135 -7.30 11.97 0.72
CA PHE A 135 -6.82 12.88 1.75
C PHE A 135 -7.90 13.21 2.77
N LYS A 136 -7.48 13.44 4.01
CA LYS A 136 -8.27 14.15 4.98
C LYS A 136 -8.06 15.64 4.79
N TYR A 137 -9.08 16.34 4.31
CA TYR A 137 -9.03 17.78 4.12
C TYR A 137 -9.45 18.49 5.40
N THR A 138 -8.61 19.44 5.85
CA THR A 138 -9.00 20.38 6.90
C THR A 138 -9.90 21.46 6.31
N TYR A 139 -9.59 21.91 5.08
CA TYR A 139 -10.36 22.92 4.34
C TYR A 139 -10.37 22.56 2.85
N GLY A 140 -11.45 22.92 2.16
CA GLY A 140 -11.60 22.72 0.72
C GLY A 140 -11.69 21.26 0.29
N SER A 141 -11.14 20.94 -0.87
CA SER A 141 -11.16 19.61 -1.48
C SER A 141 -10.00 19.43 -2.46
N SER A 142 -9.91 18.26 -3.10
CA SER A 142 -9.03 18.07 -4.27
C SER A 142 -9.44 18.99 -5.42
N PHE A 143 -8.49 19.32 -6.28
CA PHE A 143 -8.83 19.90 -7.58
C PHE A 143 -9.41 18.79 -8.48
N LEU A 144 -10.32 19.20 -9.34
CA LEU A 144 -10.75 18.33 -10.44
C LEU A 144 -9.62 18.28 -11.48
N ASN A 145 -9.39 17.11 -12.09
CA ASN A 145 -8.54 16.99 -13.26
C ASN A 145 -9.25 17.58 -14.50
N ASP A 146 -9.74 18.82 -14.36
CA ASP A 146 -10.41 19.56 -15.38
C ASP A 146 -9.39 20.51 -16.03
N PRO A 147 -9.05 20.32 -17.32
CA PRO A 147 -8.15 21.20 -18.03
C PRO A 147 -8.64 22.67 -18.11
N SER A 148 -9.92 22.93 -17.86
CA SER A 148 -10.48 24.29 -17.84
C SER A 148 -10.13 25.06 -16.55
N VAL A 149 -9.75 24.35 -15.46
CA VAL A 149 -9.33 24.94 -14.17
C VAL A 149 -7.99 24.34 -13.72
N PRO A 150 -6.92 24.47 -14.52
CA PRO A 150 -5.68 23.76 -14.26
C PRO A 150 -4.88 24.30 -13.08
N MET A 151 -5.19 25.51 -12.61
CA MET A 151 -4.34 26.26 -11.68
C MET A 151 -4.72 26.03 -10.20
N GLY A 152 -5.44 24.96 -9.89
CA GLY A 152 -5.70 24.56 -8.52
C GLY A 152 -4.49 23.87 -7.87
N ILE A 153 -4.19 24.20 -6.61
CA ILE A 153 -3.15 23.55 -5.81
C ILE A 153 -3.72 23.12 -4.47
N VAL A 154 -3.32 21.93 -4.03
CA VAL A 154 -3.58 21.42 -2.68
C VAL A 154 -2.27 21.50 -1.91
N LEU A 155 -2.32 21.99 -0.68
CA LEU A 155 -1.16 22.09 0.22
C LEU A 155 -1.39 21.22 1.45
N ASP A 156 -0.32 20.68 2.03
CA ASP A 156 -0.41 20.21 3.39
C ASP A 156 -0.53 21.38 4.38
N ARG A 157 -1.10 21.12 5.57
CA ARG A 157 -1.34 22.13 6.59
C ARG A 157 -0.06 22.85 7.04
N ASN A 158 1.06 22.11 7.14
CA ASN A 158 2.33 22.67 7.56
C ASN A 158 2.90 23.63 6.52
N LEU A 159 2.76 23.29 5.24
CA LEU A 159 3.15 24.13 4.12
C LEU A 159 2.28 25.38 4.03
N ALA A 160 0.96 25.24 4.19
CA ALA A 160 0.01 26.35 4.24
C ALA A 160 0.41 27.36 5.33
N TRP A 161 0.73 26.88 6.54
CA TRP A 161 1.21 27.73 7.62
C TRP A 161 2.53 28.45 7.32
N LYS A 162 3.48 27.76 6.68
CA LYS A 162 4.76 28.37 6.29
C LYS A 162 4.57 29.47 5.28
N LEU A 163 3.75 29.24 4.24
CA LEU A 163 3.55 30.17 3.13
C LEU A 163 2.65 31.38 3.49
N PHE A 164 1.63 31.17 4.32
CA PHE A 164 0.58 32.16 4.58
C PHE A 164 0.50 32.61 6.03
N GLY A 165 0.96 31.81 6.99
CA GLY A 165 0.79 32.07 8.42
C GLY A 165 -0.63 31.78 8.92
N ALA A 166 -1.45 31.09 8.14
CA ALA A 166 -2.83 30.73 8.42
C ALA A 166 -3.15 29.37 7.77
N GLU A 167 -4.18 28.67 8.28
CA GLU A 167 -4.62 27.39 7.74
C GLU A 167 -5.81 27.54 6.79
N ASN A 168 -6.76 28.43 7.09
CA ASN A 168 -7.90 28.67 6.21
C ASN A 168 -7.54 29.68 5.11
N ILE A 169 -6.98 29.20 4.02
CA ILE A 169 -6.46 29.97 2.92
C ILE A 169 -7.09 29.57 1.57
N ILE A 170 -8.24 28.92 1.60
CA ILE A 170 -8.95 28.51 0.37
C ILE A 170 -9.28 29.76 -0.47
N GLY A 171 -9.00 29.68 -1.76
CA GLY A 171 -9.17 30.78 -2.72
C GLY A 171 -8.02 31.79 -2.75
N MET A 172 -7.08 31.71 -1.80
CA MET A 172 -5.88 32.55 -1.83
C MET A 172 -4.91 32.10 -2.92
N LYS A 173 -4.06 33.02 -3.37
CA LYS A 173 -3.11 32.76 -4.44
C LYS A 173 -1.69 32.62 -3.89
N LEU A 174 -0.93 31.76 -4.52
CA LEU A 174 0.52 31.63 -4.40
C LEU A 174 1.14 31.62 -5.80
N SER A 175 2.44 31.84 -5.92
CA SER A 175 3.13 31.79 -7.21
C SER A 175 4.23 30.74 -7.25
N VAL A 176 4.45 30.22 -8.46
CA VAL A 176 5.62 29.43 -8.86
C VAL A 176 6.29 30.17 -10.00
N GLY A 177 7.41 30.83 -9.73
CA GLY A 177 7.93 31.83 -10.66
C GLY A 177 6.89 32.93 -10.91
N ASP A 178 6.58 33.18 -12.19
CA ASP A 178 5.60 34.18 -12.61
C ASP A 178 4.15 33.64 -12.74
N ILE A 179 3.91 32.40 -12.38
CA ILE A 179 2.61 31.72 -12.57
C ILE A 179 1.87 31.64 -11.25
N GLU A 180 0.61 32.12 -11.24
CA GLU A 180 -0.25 32.08 -10.07
C GLU A 180 -1.10 30.80 -10.00
N TYR A 181 -1.19 30.23 -8.81
CA TYR A 181 -2.04 29.10 -8.47
C TYR A 181 -3.01 29.48 -7.36
N THR A 182 -4.21 28.92 -7.41
CA THR A 182 -5.24 29.12 -6.37
C THR A 182 -5.27 27.94 -5.43
N VAL A 183 -5.19 28.18 -4.14
CA VAL A 183 -5.32 27.12 -3.12
C VAL A 183 -6.76 26.64 -3.07
N VAL A 184 -6.98 25.35 -3.40
CA VAL A 184 -8.33 24.74 -3.44
C VAL A 184 -8.56 23.75 -2.32
N GLY A 185 -7.50 23.25 -1.68
CA GLY A 185 -7.57 22.31 -0.58
C GLY A 185 -6.37 22.38 0.35
N ILE A 186 -6.64 22.15 1.63
CA ILE A 186 -5.62 21.97 2.67
C ILE A 186 -5.82 20.56 3.23
N SER A 187 -4.84 19.70 3.02
CA SER A 187 -4.85 18.35 3.58
C SER A 187 -4.19 18.30 4.95
N GLU A 188 -4.64 17.36 5.80
CA GLU A 188 -3.82 16.98 6.94
C GLU A 188 -2.48 16.45 6.41
N PRO A 189 -1.35 16.77 7.07
CA PRO A 189 -0.10 16.11 6.76
C PRO A 189 -0.26 14.61 7.00
N ASP A 190 0.47 13.80 6.26
CA ASP A 190 0.56 12.37 6.55
C ASP A 190 0.94 12.23 8.01
N GLY A 191 0.05 11.65 8.83
CA GLY A 191 -0.01 11.88 10.27
C GLY A 191 1.32 11.69 11.00
N ASP A 192 1.49 12.36 12.15
CA ASP A 192 2.67 12.31 13.03
C ASP A 192 3.11 10.90 13.42
N SER A 193 2.23 9.91 13.22
CA SER A 193 2.46 8.49 13.49
C SER A 193 2.87 7.68 12.26
N SER A 194 2.97 8.28 11.08
CA SER A 194 3.35 7.53 9.89
C SER A 194 4.76 6.95 10.04
N ALA A 195 4.96 5.73 9.55
CA ALA A 195 6.27 5.11 9.60
C ALA A 195 7.29 5.92 8.77
N TYR A 196 6.82 6.54 7.69
CA TYR A 196 7.63 7.40 6.84
C TYR A 196 8.17 8.61 7.60
N ASN A 197 7.30 9.40 8.27
CA ASN A 197 7.69 10.60 9.00
C ASN A 197 8.65 10.30 10.16
N LYS A 198 8.52 9.13 10.79
CA LYS A 198 9.47 8.69 11.83
C LYS A 198 10.87 8.42 11.31
N VAL A 199 11.01 8.03 10.05
CA VAL A 199 12.29 7.67 9.43
C VAL A 199 12.89 8.87 8.71
N TYR A 200 12.09 9.63 7.96
CA TYR A 200 12.55 10.69 7.05
C TYR A 200 12.23 12.10 7.51
N GLY A 201 11.43 12.26 8.58
CA GLY A 201 10.93 13.54 9.05
C GLY A 201 9.76 14.08 8.22
N GLU A 202 9.19 15.19 8.68
CA GLU A 202 8.11 15.87 7.97
C GLU A 202 8.65 16.67 6.79
N ILE A 203 8.18 16.37 5.60
CA ILE A 203 8.54 17.08 4.38
C ILE A 203 7.29 17.84 3.89
N PRO A 204 7.38 19.19 3.72
CA PRO A 204 6.25 19.98 3.20
C PRO A 204 5.86 19.51 1.80
N ARG A 205 4.56 19.24 1.57
CA ARG A 205 4.06 18.74 0.28
C ARG A 205 2.98 19.61 -0.32
N ALA A 206 3.02 19.67 -1.64
CA ALA A 206 1.97 20.25 -2.46
C ALA A 206 1.53 19.24 -3.52
N TYR A 207 0.33 19.44 -4.07
CA TYR A 207 -0.20 18.61 -5.15
C TYR A 207 -0.74 19.52 -6.24
N MET A 208 -0.34 19.25 -7.48
CA MET A 208 -0.68 20.05 -8.66
C MET A 208 -1.18 19.16 -9.78
N SER A 209 -2.14 19.65 -10.58
CA SER A 209 -2.51 18.95 -11.80
C SER A 209 -1.38 19.00 -12.83
N TYR A 210 -1.26 17.96 -13.65
CA TYR A 210 -0.30 17.95 -14.77
C TYR A 210 -0.50 19.13 -15.70
N ALA A 211 -1.76 19.45 -16.07
CA ALA A 211 -2.07 20.59 -16.93
C ALA A 211 -1.64 21.94 -16.32
N GLY A 212 -1.72 22.08 -14.99
CA GLY A 212 -1.19 23.23 -14.27
C GLY A 212 0.34 23.28 -14.32
N TYR A 213 1.00 22.16 -14.04
CA TYR A 213 2.46 22.09 -14.01
C TYR A 213 3.10 22.27 -15.41
N GLN A 214 2.44 21.86 -16.49
CA GLN A 214 2.91 22.09 -17.86
C GLN A 214 3.11 23.58 -18.19
N LYS A 215 2.50 24.50 -17.43
CA LYS A 215 2.76 25.94 -17.57
C LYS A 215 4.14 26.35 -17.04
N ILE A 216 4.71 25.54 -16.11
CA ILE A 216 6.03 25.75 -15.55
C ILE A 216 7.08 24.99 -16.39
N ASP A 217 6.83 23.71 -16.62
CA ASP A 217 7.72 22.81 -17.34
C ASP A 217 6.91 21.81 -18.18
N SER A 218 6.94 22.01 -19.48
CA SER A 218 6.26 21.14 -20.45
C SER A 218 7.00 19.84 -20.73
N SER A 219 8.22 19.67 -20.23
CA SER A 219 9.06 18.48 -20.44
C SER A 219 8.90 17.42 -19.33
N LEU A 220 8.01 17.64 -18.35
CA LEU A 220 7.79 16.70 -17.27
C LEU A 220 7.39 15.32 -17.81
N MET A 221 8.11 14.31 -17.37
CA MET A 221 7.75 12.90 -17.56
C MET A 221 7.35 12.30 -16.22
N PHE A 222 6.37 11.40 -16.23
CA PHE A 222 5.92 10.71 -15.03
C PHE A 222 6.90 9.60 -14.63
N THR A 223 6.88 9.25 -13.35
CA THR A 223 7.69 8.16 -12.79
C THR A 223 6.84 7.07 -12.16
N ASN A 224 5.57 7.35 -11.91
CA ASN A 224 4.65 6.43 -11.27
C ASN A 224 3.40 6.24 -12.12
N PHE A 225 2.96 5.00 -12.25
CA PHE A 225 1.70 4.63 -12.89
C PHE A 225 0.97 3.62 -12.01
N GLU A 226 -0.26 3.97 -11.62
CA GLU A 226 -1.12 3.14 -10.79
C GLU A 226 -2.42 2.84 -11.52
N VAL A 227 -2.89 1.61 -11.41
CA VAL A 227 -4.15 1.16 -12.00
C VAL A 227 -4.95 0.38 -10.97
N CYS A 228 -6.28 0.51 -11.02
CA CYS A 228 -7.21 -0.33 -10.29
C CYS A 228 -8.10 -1.03 -11.31
N LEU A 229 -7.86 -2.31 -11.53
CA LEU A 229 -8.46 -3.13 -12.58
C LEU A 229 -9.37 -4.21 -11.99
N PRO A 230 -10.45 -4.61 -12.70
CA PRO A 230 -11.23 -5.79 -12.32
C PRO A 230 -10.37 -7.03 -12.18
N ASN A 231 -10.59 -7.83 -11.14
CA ASN A 231 -9.80 -9.03 -10.83
C ASN A 231 -10.69 -10.20 -10.39
N SER A 232 -11.77 -10.45 -11.13
CA SER A 232 -12.74 -11.52 -10.87
C SER A 232 -12.11 -12.91 -10.82
N VAL A 233 -11.01 -13.10 -11.55
CA VAL A 233 -10.15 -14.29 -11.49
C VAL A 233 -8.79 -13.84 -10.99
N LYS A 234 -8.25 -14.52 -9.96
CA LYS A 234 -6.94 -14.19 -9.38
C LYS A 234 -5.86 -14.05 -10.46
N GLY A 235 -5.20 -12.90 -10.48
CA GLY A 235 -4.13 -12.58 -11.42
C GLY A 235 -4.60 -12.00 -12.76
N PHE A 236 -5.90 -11.88 -13.01
CA PHE A 236 -6.42 -11.29 -14.25
C PHE A 236 -5.93 -9.85 -14.44
N ALA A 237 -6.09 -9.01 -13.43
CA ALA A 237 -5.63 -7.62 -13.46
C ALA A 237 -4.13 -7.51 -13.75
N LYS A 238 -3.33 -8.35 -13.08
CA LYS A 238 -1.88 -8.40 -13.28
C LYS A 238 -1.52 -8.82 -14.71
N ASN A 239 -2.18 -9.82 -15.26
CA ASN A 239 -1.94 -10.29 -16.63
C ASN A 239 -2.28 -9.21 -17.65
N ILE A 240 -3.40 -8.49 -17.49
CA ILE A 240 -3.74 -7.33 -18.35
C ILE A 240 -2.65 -6.29 -18.27
N PHE A 241 -2.28 -5.87 -17.06
CA PHE A 241 -1.26 -4.84 -16.86
C PHE A 241 0.08 -5.24 -17.49
N ASP A 242 0.58 -6.43 -17.18
CA ASP A 242 1.89 -6.91 -17.64
C ASP A 242 1.96 -7.07 -19.16
N SER A 243 0.83 -7.36 -19.83
CA SER A 243 0.76 -7.52 -21.28
C SER A 243 0.60 -6.20 -22.04
N GLN A 244 0.03 -5.17 -21.42
CA GLN A 244 -0.25 -3.89 -22.10
C GLN A 244 0.73 -2.78 -21.76
N VAL A 245 1.41 -2.88 -20.61
CA VAL A 245 2.33 -1.85 -20.11
C VAL A 245 3.76 -2.36 -20.23
N SER A 246 4.57 -1.68 -21.03
CA SER A 246 5.97 -2.05 -21.24
C SER A 246 6.90 -0.86 -20.98
N VAL A 247 7.97 -1.12 -20.26
CA VAL A 247 9.12 -0.22 -20.08
C VAL A 247 10.38 -0.99 -20.39
N GLN A 248 11.48 -0.30 -20.65
CA GLN A 248 12.76 -0.95 -20.88
C GLN A 248 13.13 -1.84 -19.69
N GLU A 249 13.71 -3.01 -19.95
CA GLU A 249 14.11 -3.95 -18.91
C GLU A 249 15.05 -3.29 -17.89
N GLY A 250 14.76 -3.47 -16.60
CA GLY A 250 15.51 -2.86 -15.50
C GLY A 250 15.20 -1.39 -15.22
N ASN A 251 14.27 -0.76 -15.97
CA ASN A 251 13.85 0.63 -15.76
C ASN A 251 12.51 0.77 -15.07
N GLY A 252 11.84 -0.33 -14.72
CA GLY A 252 10.57 -0.33 -14.02
C GLY A 252 10.47 -1.42 -12.95
N ILE A 253 9.82 -1.10 -11.84
CA ILE A 253 9.45 -2.03 -10.77
C ILE A 253 7.94 -2.03 -10.66
N ARG A 254 7.32 -3.23 -10.67
CA ARG A 254 5.89 -3.43 -10.52
C ARG A 254 5.56 -4.01 -9.16
N SER A 255 4.46 -3.57 -8.58
CA SER A 255 3.94 -4.04 -7.30
C SER A 255 2.44 -4.27 -7.39
N GLU A 256 1.96 -5.46 -7.04
CA GLU A 256 0.54 -5.70 -6.82
C GLU A 256 0.18 -5.24 -5.40
N VAL A 257 -0.31 -4.02 -5.32
CA VAL A 257 -0.53 -3.29 -4.08
C VAL A 257 -1.58 -3.95 -3.20
N SER A 258 -2.67 -4.44 -3.80
CA SER A 258 -3.78 -5.07 -3.06
C SER A 258 -3.42 -6.39 -2.38
N SER A 259 -2.36 -7.09 -2.83
CA SER A 259 -1.87 -8.35 -2.22
C SER A 259 -0.59 -8.17 -1.39
N ARG A 260 -0.21 -6.93 -1.08
CA ARG A 260 1.09 -6.56 -0.49
C ARG A 260 1.48 -7.39 0.74
N PHE A 261 0.57 -7.59 1.68
CA PHE A 261 0.83 -8.34 2.91
C PHE A 261 0.49 -9.84 2.84
N SER A 262 0.36 -10.40 1.62
CA SER A 262 0.20 -11.85 1.44
C SER A 262 1.41 -12.62 1.98
N LEU A 263 1.20 -13.89 2.34
CA LEU A 263 2.31 -14.76 2.79
C LEU A 263 3.41 -14.87 1.72
N GLU A 264 3.01 -14.92 0.46
CA GLU A 264 3.90 -15.04 -0.70
C GLU A 264 4.85 -13.83 -0.78
N ASN A 265 4.30 -12.60 -0.77
CA ASN A 265 5.10 -11.37 -0.84
C ASN A 265 5.99 -11.21 0.40
N ARG A 266 5.49 -11.51 1.60
CA ARG A 266 6.28 -11.45 2.83
C ARG A 266 7.45 -12.42 2.81
N TRP A 267 7.25 -13.62 2.23
CA TRP A 267 8.31 -14.61 2.05
C TRP A 267 9.34 -14.16 1.03
N GLU A 268 8.90 -13.54 -0.08
CA GLU A 268 9.78 -12.96 -1.10
C GLU A 268 10.69 -11.87 -0.52
N ILE A 269 10.13 -10.99 0.33
CA ILE A 269 10.92 -9.94 1.01
C ILE A 269 11.97 -10.55 1.94
N LEU A 270 11.65 -11.61 2.69
CA LEU A 270 12.62 -12.32 3.53
C LEU A 270 13.77 -12.91 2.72
N ASN A 271 13.49 -13.41 1.52
CA ASN A 271 14.50 -13.98 0.64
C ASN A 271 15.32 -12.92 -0.11
N ASN A 272 14.80 -11.69 -0.21
CA ASN A 272 15.44 -10.60 -0.92
C ASN A 272 16.15 -9.64 0.03
N LEU A 273 17.41 -9.96 0.41
CA LEU A 273 18.22 -9.13 1.31
C LEU A 273 18.56 -7.74 0.75
N LYS A 274 18.30 -7.49 -0.55
CA LYS A 274 18.50 -6.20 -1.22
C LYS A 274 17.21 -5.37 -1.31
N TYR A 275 16.18 -5.73 -0.55
CA TYR A 275 14.95 -4.96 -0.52
C TYR A 275 15.23 -3.53 -0.08
N SER A 276 14.98 -2.57 -0.98
CA SER A 276 15.36 -1.18 -0.81
C SER A 276 14.16 -0.32 -0.44
N LEU A 277 14.34 0.64 0.47
CA LEU A 277 13.26 1.51 0.95
C LEU A 277 13.06 2.74 0.06
N ILE A 278 14.12 3.47 -0.26
CA ILE A 278 14.00 4.78 -0.94
C ILE A 278 14.08 4.64 -2.45
N SER A 279 15.04 3.86 -2.92
CA SER A 279 15.28 3.68 -4.35
C SER A 279 15.84 2.30 -4.63
N SER A 280 15.63 1.83 -5.84
CA SER A 280 16.22 0.57 -6.32
C SER A 280 16.64 0.73 -7.77
N ASN A 281 17.92 0.45 -8.06
CA ASN A 281 18.48 0.51 -9.42
C ASN A 281 18.27 1.85 -10.14
N GLY A 282 18.25 2.98 -9.40
CA GLY A 282 18.00 4.33 -9.95
C GLY A 282 16.50 4.66 -10.13
N ILE A 283 15.60 3.82 -9.64
CA ILE A 283 14.18 4.11 -9.55
C ILE A 283 13.91 4.67 -8.16
N GLU A 284 13.44 5.91 -8.08
CA GLU A 284 13.03 6.55 -6.85
C GLU A 284 11.57 6.21 -6.56
N PHE A 285 11.28 5.83 -5.31
CA PHE A 285 9.91 5.54 -4.90
C PHE A 285 9.27 6.78 -4.30
N PRO A 286 7.99 7.05 -4.61
CA PRO A 286 7.26 8.14 -3.96
C PRO A 286 7.05 7.84 -2.46
N TYR A 287 6.73 8.87 -1.68
CA TYR A 287 6.67 8.79 -0.23
C TYR A 287 5.70 7.72 0.29
N TRP A 288 4.54 7.54 -0.37
CA TRP A 288 3.57 6.51 0.02
C TRP A 288 4.07 5.08 -0.22
N GLU A 289 4.82 4.87 -1.29
CA GLU A 289 5.48 3.57 -1.51
C GLU A 289 6.61 3.35 -0.50
N ASN A 290 7.39 4.38 -0.18
CA ASN A 290 8.42 4.30 0.86
C ASN A 290 7.82 3.94 2.22
N GLU A 291 6.68 4.53 2.59
CA GLU A 291 5.95 4.17 3.80
C GLU A 291 5.50 2.71 3.77
N ALA A 292 4.89 2.28 2.67
CA ALA A 292 4.46 0.91 2.51
C ALA A 292 5.61 -0.09 2.62
N ARG A 293 6.78 0.22 2.05
CA ARG A 293 7.99 -0.62 2.12
C ARG A 293 8.53 -0.76 3.54
N ILE A 294 8.37 0.24 4.38
CA ILE A 294 8.69 0.13 5.81
C ILE A 294 7.78 -0.92 6.46
N TYR A 295 6.48 -0.91 6.19
CA TYR A 295 5.55 -1.91 6.70
C TYR A 295 5.77 -3.30 6.09
N ASP A 296 6.17 -3.38 4.83
CA ASP A 296 6.59 -4.64 4.20
C ASP A 296 7.73 -5.28 4.99
N TYR A 297 8.75 -4.49 5.32
CA TYR A 297 9.88 -4.98 6.10
C TYR A 297 9.44 -5.45 7.51
N TYR A 298 8.62 -4.67 8.22
CA TYR A 298 8.09 -5.09 9.51
C TYR A 298 7.25 -6.37 9.39
N SER A 299 6.42 -6.49 8.36
CA SER A 299 5.58 -7.67 8.13
C SER A 299 6.41 -8.93 7.85
N ALA A 300 7.53 -8.78 7.14
CA ALA A 300 8.46 -9.86 6.86
C ALA A 300 9.17 -10.33 8.15
N VAL A 301 9.62 -9.40 9.01
CA VAL A 301 10.19 -9.74 10.33
C VAL A 301 9.16 -10.43 11.21
N ILE A 302 7.89 -9.98 11.20
CA ILE A 302 6.80 -10.66 11.93
C ILE A 302 6.59 -12.06 11.39
N LEU A 303 6.68 -12.31 10.08
CA LEU A 303 6.58 -13.65 9.52
C LEU A 303 7.67 -14.58 10.05
N LEU A 304 8.91 -14.10 10.14
CA LEU A 304 10.01 -14.87 10.71
C LEU A 304 9.72 -15.26 12.18
N LEU A 305 9.23 -14.31 12.98
CA LEU A 305 8.83 -14.56 14.36
C LEU A 305 7.66 -15.56 14.44
N GLN A 306 6.66 -15.43 13.58
CA GLN A 306 5.53 -16.38 13.51
C GLN A 306 6.02 -17.81 13.23
N ILE A 307 6.92 -17.97 12.25
CA ILE A 307 7.49 -19.28 11.92
C ILE A 307 8.23 -19.86 13.13
N ALA A 308 9.07 -19.09 13.81
CA ALA A 308 9.80 -19.54 14.99
C ALA A 308 8.84 -19.99 16.12
N LEU A 309 7.81 -19.20 16.41
CA LEU A 309 6.80 -19.54 17.42
C LEU A 309 6.03 -20.81 17.05
N LEU A 310 5.64 -20.98 15.80
CA LEU A 310 4.93 -22.18 15.34
C LEU A 310 5.80 -23.44 15.44
N VAL A 311 7.11 -23.33 15.17
CA VAL A 311 8.05 -24.43 15.36
C VAL A 311 8.15 -24.81 16.85
N ILE A 312 8.25 -23.85 17.76
CA ILE A 312 8.27 -24.08 19.21
C ILE A 312 6.95 -24.72 19.69
N ALA A 313 5.81 -24.23 19.18
CA ALA A 313 4.50 -24.82 19.49
C ALA A 313 4.40 -26.28 19.01
N LEU A 314 4.90 -26.59 17.82
CA LEU A 314 4.94 -27.94 17.27
C LEU A 314 5.81 -28.88 18.14
N ILE A 315 7.01 -28.44 18.53
CA ILE A 315 7.89 -29.20 19.45
C ILE A 315 7.17 -29.46 20.77
N SER A 316 6.53 -28.44 21.35
CA SER A 316 5.76 -28.60 22.61
C SER A 316 4.60 -29.58 22.45
N LEU A 317 3.91 -29.57 21.31
CA LEU A 317 2.85 -30.52 20.99
C LEU A 317 3.38 -31.96 20.90
N ILE A 318 4.51 -32.18 20.21
CA ILE A 318 5.15 -33.49 20.10
C ILE A 318 5.54 -34.01 21.47
N VAL A 319 6.16 -33.18 22.33
CA VAL A 319 6.52 -33.55 23.71
C VAL A 319 5.27 -33.91 24.51
N SER A 320 4.19 -33.15 24.38
CA SER A 320 2.91 -33.49 25.03
C SER A 320 2.40 -34.86 24.61
N VAL A 321 2.39 -35.17 23.32
CA VAL A 321 1.95 -36.50 22.81
C VAL A 321 2.81 -37.61 23.32
N VAL A 322 4.15 -37.44 23.41
CA VAL A 322 5.08 -38.43 23.94
C VAL A 322 4.80 -38.70 25.44
N PHE A 323 4.60 -37.68 26.26
CA PHE A 323 4.26 -37.85 27.67
C PHE A 323 2.89 -38.54 27.83
N PHE A 324 1.91 -38.17 27.00
CA PHE A 324 0.60 -38.82 27.01
C PHE A 324 0.69 -40.29 26.65
N ALA A 325 1.40 -40.66 25.62
CA ALA A 325 1.61 -42.06 25.22
C ALA A 325 2.32 -42.89 26.33
N LYS A 326 3.34 -42.28 26.98
CA LYS A 326 4.09 -42.91 28.06
C LYS A 326 3.33 -43.00 29.40
N SER A 327 2.16 -42.32 29.52
CA SER A 327 1.34 -42.33 30.74
C SER A 327 0.53 -43.65 30.94
N GLY A 328 0.51 -44.53 29.94
CA GLY A 328 -0.33 -45.74 29.95
C GLY A 328 -1.82 -45.48 29.68
N PHE A 329 -2.16 -44.25 29.27
CA PHE A 329 -3.53 -43.87 28.88
C PHE A 329 -3.86 -44.49 27.52
N SER A 330 -4.88 -45.36 27.47
CA SER A 330 -5.35 -45.96 26.22
C SER A 330 -6.81 -45.64 26.03
N ILE A 331 -7.13 -44.92 24.94
CA ILE A 331 -8.50 -44.55 24.54
C ILE A 331 -9.37 -45.80 24.33
N LYS A 332 -8.77 -46.94 23.91
CA LYS A 332 -9.47 -48.23 23.76
C LYS A 332 -10.08 -48.75 25.07
N LYS A 333 -9.55 -48.36 26.25
CA LYS A 333 -10.10 -48.78 27.55
C LYS A 333 -11.34 -47.98 27.96
N ILE A 334 -11.49 -46.73 27.51
CA ILE A 334 -12.68 -45.90 27.79
C ILE A 334 -13.89 -46.43 27.03
N ILE A 335 -13.70 -46.74 25.74
CA ILE A 335 -14.79 -47.29 24.88
C ILE A 335 -15.29 -48.66 25.39
N LYS A 336 -14.39 -49.46 25.98
CA LYS A 336 -14.75 -50.78 26.51
C LYS A 336 -15.43 -50.73 27.90
N LYS A 337 -15.39 -49.60 28.61
CA LYS A 337 -16.03 -49.40 29.91
C LYS A 337 -17.45 -48.85 29.79
N ASN A 338 -17.79 -48.28 28.62
CA ASN A 338 -19.10 -47.72 28.30
C ASN A 338 -19.95 -48.62 27.38
N ARG A 339 -19.52 -49.88 27.17
CA ARG A 339 -20.30 -51.02 26.69
C ARG A 339 -20.47 -52.03 27.84
#